data_81ba0f9c05fc26d884a0a17675c4e7f7
#
_entry.id   81ba0f9c05fc26d884a0a17675c4e7f7
#
_cell.length_a   1.000
_cell.length_b   1.000
_cell.length_c   1.000
_cell.angle_alpha   90.00
_cell.angle_beta   90.00
_cell.angle_gamma   90.00
#
_symmetry.space_group_name_H-M   'P 1'
#
loop_
_entity.id
_entity.type
_entity.pdbx_description
1 polymer ?
#
loop_
_entity_poly.entity_id
_entity_poly.type
_entity_poly.pdbx_seq_one_letter_code
_entity_poly.pdbx_strand_id
1 'polypeptide(L)'
;HFASNLGVVELCLALHRVFDFSRDRLIWDTGHQIYPHKLITGRFARFGTIRTRGGLMGYPNPEESPYDLFMTGHAGCSVSTALGLASGDDLRGAADRHSVAVIGDGALPSGIVFEALNNAGFLKKRLLIILNDNKMSICPRVGGLAEYLDVIRTNPWYRGIKSQAGELIKGVPMVGESVERMLVNVKDSIKTTLHGGALFEALGVRYFGPVEGHSLPNLIRYLELVKDAEGPILLHVLTEKGHGFKPAEADPVFFHTPAPFECDDDDCIVSIKKSSSRAYTDVAADAIGAALRRDTRVTVLTAAMCQGNKLEKVRTEFPTRFFDVGICESHAVAFAAGQAKAGCRPIVDIYSTFLQRSFDQVFQEVSLQNLPVVFMMDRAGLTGPDGPTHHGSYDLGYMRLFPNMVVLAPGDEHDLAAMLDWALAHDGPVAIRYPKAVVERQPGPRAPLALGRAEPLAEGSDGLIVACGTLLGEAVAAAAQLRREGLEIGVVNARFVKPLDTTLLLERMEAAPWTVTVEENTLQTGFGSAVLEMVNDAQAAALEQGEPRPALGPLVRLGLPDRFVEHGERGELLATLGLDAAGIAATCRRLAGRAPQPADADHAAAHT
;
A
#
# COMPACT_ATOMS: atom_id res chain seq x y z
N HIS A 1 13.63 1.49 0.30
CA HIS A 1 13.65 0.73 1.58
C HIS A 1 15.09 0.42 2.02
N PHE A 2 15.98 1.46 1.97
CA PHE A 2 17.42 1.30 2.12
C PHE A 2 17.80 0.69 3.48
N ALA A 3 17.44 1.35 4.59
CA ALA A 3 17.79 0.86 5.93
C ALA A 3 17.23 -0.53 6.25
N SER A 4 16.02 -0.85 5.75
CA SER A 4 15.41 -2.18 5.97
C SER A 4 16.20 -3.30 5.27
N ASN A 5 16.78 -3.02 4.10
CA ASN A 5 17.59 -3.99 3.36
C ASN A 5 18.95 -4.22 3.99
N LEU A 6 19.58 -3.17 4.54
CA LEU A 6 20.83 -3.30 5.28
C LEU A 6 20.67 -4.21 6.51
N GLY A 7 19.54 -4.13 7.20
CA GLY A 7 19.26 -4.93 8.39
C GLY A 7 19.05 -6.43 8.15
N VAL A 8 19.03 -6.92 6.90
CA VAL A 8 18.76 -8.34 6.59
C VAL A 8 19.82 -9.00 5.69
N VAL A 9 20.95 -8.37 5.50
CA VAL A 9 22.01 -8.89 4.62
C VAL A 9 22.49 -10.25 5.11
N GLU A 10 22.89 -10.36 6.39
CA GLU A 10 23.38 -11.60 6.97
C GLU A 10 22.30 -12.68 7.02
N LEU A 11 21.06 -12.30 7.36
CA LEU A 11 19.93 -13.23 7.35
C LEU A 11 19.67 -13.79 5.95
N CYS A 12 19.68 -12.94 4.93
CA CYS A 12 19.51 -13.37 3.55
C CYS A 12 20.62 -14.32 3.10
N LEU A 13 21.88 -14.00 3.39
CA LEU A 13 23.02 -14.86 3.07
C LEU A 13 22.96 -16.21 3.80
N ALA A 14 22.60 -16.20 5.09
CA ALA A 14 22.44 -17.42 5.88
C ALA A 14 21.35 -18.34 5.32
N LEU A 15 20.18 -17.76 4.95
CA LEU A 15 19.09 -18.50 4.33
C LEU A 15 19.53 -19.16 3.02
N HIS A 16 20.19 -18.44 2.12
CA HIS A 16 20.70 -19.00 0.86
C HIS A 16 21.88 -19.97 1.04
N ARG A 17 22.58 -19.92 2.18
CA ARG A 17 23.64 -20.90 2.50
C ARG A 17 23.07 -22.24 2.98
N VAL A 18 21.94 -22.22 3.69
CA VAL A 18 21.35 -23.39 4.35
C VAL A 18 20.28 -24.07 3.47
N PHE A 19 19.49 -23.29 2.74
CA PHE A 19 18.40 -23.78 1.90
C PHE A 19 18.74 -23.65 0.41
N ASP A 20 18.21 -24.56 -0.40
CA ASP A 20 18.29 -24.52 -1.85
C ASP A 20 16.98 -23.95 -2.44
N PHE A 21 16.91 -22.64 -2.62
CA PHE A 21 15.69 -21.98 -3.13
C PHE A 21 15.43 -22.18 -4.63
N SER A 22 16.26 -22.94 -5.34
CA SER A 22 15.86 -23.48 -6.63
C SER A 22 14.78 -24.57 -6.48
N ARG A 23 14.64 -25.10 -5.28
CA ARG A 23 13.78 -26.21 -4.91
C ARG A 23 12.88 -25.88 -3.70
N ASP A 24 13.45 -25.34 -2.63
CA ASP A 24 12.76 -24.88 -1.42
C ASP A 24 11.96 -23.60 -1.68
N ARG A 25 11.10 -23.22 -0.76
CA ARG A 25 10.17 -22.09 -0.89
C ARG A 25 10.58 -20.96 0.04
N LEU A 26 10.73 -19.74 -0.49
CA LEU A 26 11.01 -18.54 0.29
C LEU A 26 9.99 -17.46 -0.02
N ILE A 27 9.34 -16.94 1.02
CA ILE A 27 8.43 -15.80 0.94
C ILE A 27 8.93 -14.69 1.84
N TRP A 28 9.18 -13.52 1.27
CA TRP A 28 9.47 -12.30 2.00
C TRP A 28 8.16 -11.53 2.25
N ASP A 29 7.78 -11.36 3.52
CA ASP A 29 6.60 -10.57 3.89
C ASP A 29 6.78 -9.11 3.46
N THR A 30 5.72 -8.49 2.94
CA THR A 30 5.78 -7.17 2.31
C THR A 30 6.74 -7.14 1.10
N GLY A 31 7.93 -7.75 1.22
CA GLY A 31 8.93 -7.81 0.16
C GLY A 31 9.82 -6.58 0.01
N HIS A 32 9.74 -5.61 0.92
CA HIS A 32 10.57 -4.40 0.88
C HIS A 32 12.04 -4.66 1.27
N GLN A 33 12.35 -5.82 1.87
CA GLN A 33 13.68 -6.29 2.29
C GLN A 33 14.29 -7.27 1.28
N ILE A 34 14.03 -7.08 -0.03
CA ILE A 34 14.35 -8.06 -1.09
C ILE A 34 15.71 -7.80 -1.77
N TYR A 35 16.38 -6.67 -1.54
CA TYR A 35 17.55 -6.27 -2.32
C TYR A 35 18.72 -7.24 -2.21
N PRO A 36 19.13 -7.72 -1.02
CA PRO A 36 20.17 -8.76 -0.92
C PRO A 36 19.81 -10.02 -1.70
N HIS A 37 18.54 -10.46 -1.62
CA HIS A 37 18.03 -11.61 -2.38
C HIS A 37 18.14 -11.39 -3.90
N LYS A 38 17.75 -10.20 -4.40
CA LYS A 38 17.88 -9.87 -5.84
C LYS A 38 19.34 -9.90 -6.30
N LEU A 39 20.25 -9.35 -5.49
CA LEU A 39 21.69 -9.32 -5.81
C LEU A 39 22.28 -10.72 -5.97
N ILE A 40 22.01 -11.63 -5.02
CA ILE A 40 22.59 -12.99 -5.02
C ILE A 40 21.87 -13.97 -5.96
N THR A 41 20.66 -13.65 -6.42
CA THR A 41 19.89 -14.47 -7.36
C THR A 41 20.00 -13.99 -8.82
N GLY A 42 21.12 -13.40 -9.18
CA GLY A 42 21.52 -13.12 -10.57
C GLY A 42 21.12 -11.75 -11.12
N ARG A 43 20.56 -10.85 -10.28
CA ARG A 43 20.13 -9.51 -10.73
C ARG A 43 21.15 -8.39 -10.45
N PHE A 44 22.37 -8.74 -10.04
CA PHE A 44 23.43 -7.77 -9.69
C PHE A 44 23.70 -6.78 -10.84
N ALA A 45 23.89 -7.28 -12.07
CA ALA A 45 24.23 -6.42 -13.22
C ALA A 45 23.13 -5.41 -13.59
N ARG A 46 21.85 -5.72 -13.25
CA ARG A 46 20.70 -4.87 -13.51
C ARG A 46 20.27 -4.04 -12.29
N PHE A 47 20.96 -4.19 -11.16
CA PHE A 47 20.51 -3.59 -9.90
C PHE A 47 20.44 -2.06 -9.93
N GLY A 48 21.28 -1.40 -10.72
CA GLY A 48 21.22 0.04 -10.94
C GLY A 48 19.92 0.56 -11.57
N THR A 49 19.09 -0.34 -12.13
CA THR A 49 17.78 0.00 -12.73
C THR A 49 16.61 -0.20 -11.77
N ILE A 50 16.89 -0.45 -10.47
CA ILE A 50 15.83 -0.73 -9.51
C ILE A 50 14.87 0.45 -9.37
N ARG A 51 13.57 0.17 -9.40
CA ARG A 51 12.46 1.15 -9.31
C ARG A 51 12.36 2.14 -10.48
N THR A 52 13.09 1.91 -11.57
CA THR A 52 12.93 2.67 -12.81
C THR A 52 12.07 1.88 -13.81
N ARG A 53 11.35 2.55 -14.67
CA ARG A 53 10.48 1.92 -15.68
C ARG A 53 11.29 0.96 -16.57
N GLY A 54 10.76 -0.25 -16.81
CA GLY A 54 11.44 -1.33 -17.53
C GLY A 54 12.66 -1.91 -16.82
N GLY A 55 12.99 -1.43 -15.62
CA GLY A 55 14.05 -1.94 -14.77
C GLY A 55 13.56 -2.99 -13.76
N LEU A 56 14.32 -3.16 -12.66
CA LEU A 56 13.94 -4.07 -11.59
C LEU A 56 12.88 -3.43 -10.67
N MET A 57 11.86 -4.20 -10.32
CA MET A 57 10.88 -3.81 -9.31
C MET A 57 11.51 -3.74 -7.93
N GLY A 58 11.08 -2.81 -7.09
CA GLY A 58 11.54 -2.67 -5.70
C GLY A 58 11.06 -3.77 -4.75
N TYR A 59 10.23 -4.69 -5.22
CA TYR A 59 9.61 -5.81 -4.52
C TYR A 59 9.88 -7.13 -5.26
N PRO A 60 9.60 -8.31 -4.67
CA PRO A 60 9.70 -9.58 -5.40
C PRO A 60 8.83 -9.57 -6.66
N ASN A 61 9.36 -10.09 -7.75
CA ASN A 61 8.62 -10.20 -9.01
C ASN A 61 8.96 -11.52 -9.72
N PRO A 62 8.01 -12.46 -9.84
CA PRO A 62 8.20 -13.73 -10.53
C PRO A 62 8.61 -13.61 -12.00
N GLU A 63 8.27 -12.49 -12.65
CA GLU A 63 8.70 -12.23 -14.04
C GLU A 63 10.19 -11.89 -14.16
N GLU A 64 10.83 -11.47 -13.06
CA GLU A 64 12.25 -11.17 -13.03
C GLU A 64 13.12 -12.39 -12.75
N SER A 65 12.62 -13.32 -11.92
CA SER A 65 13.42 -14.44 -11.42
C SER A 65 12.54 -15.57 -10.90
N PRO A 66 12.89 -16.86 -11.17
CA PRO A 66 12.19 -18.01 -10.61
C PRO A 66 12.37 -18.14 -9.09
N TYR A 67 13.26 -17.38 -8.48
CA TYR A 67 13.45 -17.33 -7.04
C TYR A 67 12.40 -16.45 -6.33
N ASP A 68 11.69 -15.61 -7.06
CA ASP A 68 10.61 -14.77 -6.54
C ASP A 68 9.27 -15.50 -6.80
N LEU A 69 8.71 -16.17 -5.80
CA LEU A 69 7.52 -17.01 -5.98
C LEU A 69 6.21 -16.21 -6.10
N PHE A 70 6.15 -15.04 -5.49
CA PHE A 70 4.99 -14.15 -5.47
C PHE A 70 5.42 -12.70 -5.61
N MET A 71 4.66 -11.91 -6.34
CA MET A 71 4.77 -10.46 -6.27
C MET A 71 4.12 -10.02 -4.96
N THR A 72 4.92 -9.51 -4.02
CA THR A 72 4.43 -9.05 -2.71
C THR A 72 4.58 -7.54 -2.58
N GLY A 73 3.91 -6.94 -1.61
CA GLY A 73 3.89 -5.50 -1.33
C GLY A 73 3.04 -5.18 -0.10
N HIS A 74 2.03 -6.02 0.18
CA HIS A 74 1.17 -5.93 1.34
C HIS A 74 1.69 -6.82 2.46
N ALA A 75 1.70 -6.30 3.69
CA ALA A 75 2.22 -7.02 4.85
C ALA A 75 1.25 -8.09 5.38
N GLY A 76 1.80 -9.11 6.04
CA GLY A 76 1.06 -10.10 6.83
C GLY A 76 0.71 -11.39 6.10
N CYS A 77 0.82 -11.49 4.77
CA CYS A 77 0.37 -12.66 4.03
C CYS A 77 1.39 -13.80 3.95
N SER A 78 2.66 -13.57 4.29
CA SER A 78 3.76 -14.54 4.05
C SER A 78 3.54 -15.87 4.74
N VAL A 79 3.07 -15.87 5.98
CA VAL A 79 2.86 -17.08 6.77
C VAL A 79 1.78 -17.97 6.16
N SER A 80 0.62 -17.37 5.78
CA SER A 80 -0.47 -18.06 5.09
C SER A 80 -0.01 -18.64 3.76
N THR A 81 0.71 -17.84 2.96
CA THR A 81 1.20 -18.26 1.63
C THR A 81 2.21 -19.40 1.75
N ALA A 82 3.17 -19.30 2.68
CA ALA A 82 4.16 -20.35 2.91
C ALA A 82 3.52 -21.64 3.46
N LEU A 83 2.50 -21.54 4.32
CA LEU A 83 1.73 -22.70 4.80
C LEU A 83 0.98 -23.38 3.65
N GLY A 84 0.40 -22.59 2.74
CA GLY A 84 -0.23 -23.09 1.53
C GLY A 84 0.75 -23.83 0.60
N LEU A 85 1.95 -23.27 0.42
CA LEU A 85 3.03 -23.93 -0.35
C LEU A 85 3.47 -25.25 0.30
N ALA A 86 3.71 -25.27 1.62
CA ALA A 86 4.07 -26.48 2.35
C ALA A 86 3.00 -27.57 2.21
N SER A 87 1.72 -27.18 2.32
CA SER A 87 0.59 -28.09 2.18
C SER A 87 0.47 -28.63 0.74
N GLY A 88 0.65 -27.75 -0.24
CA GLY A 88 0.61 -28.13 -1.66
C GLY A 88 1.76 -29.04 -2.07
N ASP A 89 2.98 -28.76 -1.61
CA ASP A 89 4.16 -29.60 -1.87
C ASP A 89 3.98 -30.99 -1.22
N ASP A 90 3.43 -31.08 0.00
CA ASP A 90 3.11 -32.34 0.67
C ASP A 90 2.10 -33.19 -0.13
N LEU A 91 0.98 -32.58 -0.56
CA LEU A 91 -0.04 -33.24 -1.39
C LEU A 91 0.51 -33.74 -2.74
N ARG A 92 1.55 -33.12 -3.26
CA ARG A 92 2.23 -33.51 -4.51
C ARG A 92 3.37 -34.50 -4.32
N GLY A 93 3.58 -35.00 -3.10
CA GLY A 93 4.65 -35.95 -2.78
C GLY A 93 6.04 -35.31 -2.70
N ALA A 94 6.12 -34.00 -2.50
CA ALA A 94 7.36 -33.24 -2.34
C ALA A 94 7.52 -32.71 -0.90
N ALA A 95 7.13 -33.50 0.08
CA ALA A 95 7.16 -33.16 1.52
C ALA A 95 8.57 -32.90 2.09
N ASP A 96 9.61 -33.24 1.32
CA ASP A 96 11.02 -32.98 1.62
C ASP A 96 11.45 -31.53 1.32
N ARG A 97 10.60 -30.72 0.68
CA ARG A 97 10.82 -29.29 0.48
C ARG A 97 10.57 -28.50 1.76
N HIS A 98 11.36 -27.45 1.97
CA HIS A 98 11.18 -26.52 3.06
C HIS A 98 10.41 -25.29 2.59
N SER A 99 9.46 -24.84 3.42
CA SER A 99 8.77 -23.56 3.21
C SER A 99 9.19 -22.58 4.29
N VAL A 100 9.74 -21.46 3.87
CA VAL A 100 10.28 -20.39 4.73
C VAL A 100 9.53 -19.10 4.48
N ALA A 101 8.98 -18.52 5.56
CA ALA A 101 8.38 -17.18 5.56
C ALA A 101 9.25 -16.24 6.39
N VAL A 102 9.71 -15.13 5.82
CA VAL A 102 10.40 -14.07 6.56
C VAL A 102 9.42 -12.94 6.80
N ILE A 103 9.09 -12.67 8.06
CA ILE A 103 8.12 -11.65 8.47
C ILE A 103 8.76 -10.68 9.47
N GLY A 104 8.53 -9.37 9.26
CA GLY A 104 8.95 -8.33 10.19
C GLY A 104 8.03 -8.24 11.42
N ASP A 105 8.59 -7.81 12.54
CA ASP A 105 7.87 -7.58 13.79
C ASP A 105 6.75 -6.53 13.66
N GLY A 106 6.89 -5.56 12.73
CA GLY A 106 5.84 -4.60 12.39
C GLY A 106 4.65 -5.21 11.63
N ALA A 107 4.85 -6.31 10.90
CA ALA A 107 3.81 -7.03 10.16
C ALA A 107 3.12 -8.11 11.01
N LEU A 108 3.79 -8.61 12.05
CA LEU A 108 3.30 -9.68 12.92
C LEU A 108 1.92 -9.37 13.56
N PRO A 109 1.56 -8.13 13.93
CA PRO A 109 0.25 -7.83 14.50
C PRO A 109 -0.94 -7.95 13.53
N SER A 110 -0.71 -8.09 12.22
CA SER A 110 -1.78 -8.24 11.23
C SER A 110 -2.67 -9.46 11.55
N GLY A 111 -3.99 -9.30 11.51
CA GLY A 111 -4.96 -10.35 11.86
C GLY A 111 -4.74 -11.66 11.13
N ILE A 112 -4.49 -11.61 9.81
CA ILE A 112 -4.23 -12.79 8.97
C ILE A 112 -3.00 -13.60 9.43
N VAL A 113 -2.03 -13.00 10.12
CA VAL A 113 -0.89 -13.72 10.68
C VAL A 113 -1.35 -14.64 11.82
N PHE A 114 -2.26 -14.16 12.69
CA PHE A 114 -2.83 -14.98 13.76
C PHE A 114 -3.70 -16.10 13.21
N GLU A 115 -4.49 -15.85 12.16
CA GLU A 115 -5.23 -16.87 11.44
C GLU A 115 -4.29 -17.97 10.89
N ALA A 116 -3.18 -17.55 10.28
CA ALA A 116 -2.17 -18.46 9.74
C ALA A 116 -1.46 -19.27 10.85
N LEU A 117 -1.06 -18.64 11.95
CA LEU A 117 -0.40 -19.31 13.08
C LEU A 117 -1.33 -20.35 13.71
N ASN A 118 -2.61 -20.00 13.94
CA ASN A 118 -3.64 -20.91 14.46
C ASN A 118 -3.80 -22.15 13.56
N ASN A 119 -3.86 -21.94 12.24
CA ASN A 119 -4.01 -23.05 11.29
C ASN A 119 -2.71 -23.86 11.14
N ALA A 120 -1.53 -23.21 11.16
CA ALA A 120 -0.24 -23.88 11.08
C ALA A 120 -0.03 -24.86 12.24
N GLY A 121 -0.39 -24.46 13.47
CA GLY A 121 -0.31 -25.33 14.64
C GLY A 121 -1.22 -26.55 14.57
N PHE A 122 -2.37 -26.45 13.88
CA PHE A 122 -3.26 -27.57 13.61
C PHE A 122 -2.74 -28.49 12.50
N LEU A 123 -2.33 -27.91 11.36
CA LEU A 123 -1.88 -28.68 10.18
C LEU A 123 -0.51 -29.33 10.37
N LYS A 124 0.33 -28.80 11.24
CA LYS A 124 1.67 -29.30 11.60
C LYS A 124 2.58 -29.57 10.38
N LYS A 125 2.43 -28.76 9.32
CA LYS A 125 3.29 -28.85 8.14
C LYS A 125 4.69 -28.32 8.43
N ARG A 126 5.68 -28.74 7.63
CA ARG A 126 7.07 -28.24 7.72
C ARG A 126 7.11 -26.78 7.24
N LEU A 127 7.00 -25.86 8.17
CA LEU A 127 6.99 -24.42 7.95
C LEU A 127 7.97 -23.74 8.91
N LEU A 128 8.91 -23.00 8.36
CA LEU A 128 9.82 -22.14 9.11
C LEU A 128 9.38 -20.67 8.98
N ILE A 129 9.02 -20.06 10.08
CA ILE A 129 8.68 -18.65 10.18
C ILE A 129 9.89 -17.94 10.80
N ILE A 130 10.52 -17.04 10.05
CA ILE A 130 11.60 -16.17 10.55
C ILE A 130 10.96 -14.86 10.99
N LEU A 131 10.88 -14.63 12.28
CA LEU A 131 10.47 -13.33 12.83
C LEU A 131 11.70 -12.43 12.89
N ASN A 132 11.79 -11.49 11.94
CA ASN A 132 12.83 -10.47 11.89
C ASN A 132 12.42 -9.29 12.79
N ASP A 133 12.95 -9.24 14.01
CA ASP A 133 12.63 -8.23 15.02
C ASP A 133 13.71 -7.15 15.05
N ASN A 134 13.38 -5.97 14.53
CA ASN A 134 14.21 -4.76 14.59
C ASN A 134 13.55 -3.59 15.36
N LYS A 135 12.44 -3.82 16.06
CA LYS A 135 11.63 -2.87 16.83
C LYS A 135 10.91 -1.82 15.98
N MET A 136 10.84 -2.01 14.67
CA MET A 136 10.31 -1.00 13.77
C MET A 136 9.41 -1.60 12.69
N SER A 137 8.33 -0.88 12.42
CA SER A 137 7.68 -0.85 11.12
C SER A 137 8.32 0.26 10.25
N ILE A 138 7.55 1.12 9.63
CA ILE A 138 8.07 2.43 9.13
C ILE A 138 8.47 3.27 10.35
N CYS A 139 7.61 3.32 11.38
CA CYS A 139 7.78 3.93 12.68
C CYS A 139 8.16 2.89 13.74
N PRO A 140 8.50 3.30 14.99
CA PRO A 140 8.49 2.38 16.11
C PRO A 140 7.17 1.61 16.17
N ARG A 141 7.25 0.31 16.41
CA ARG A 141 6.05 -0.55 16.50
C ARG A 141 5.18 -0.17 17.71
N VAL A 142 3.90 -0.47 17.62
CA VAL A 142 2.91 -0.12 18.64
C VAL A 142 2.13 -1.35 19.12
N GLY A 143 1.50 -1.21 20.29
CA GLY A 143 0.55 -2.20 20.83
C GLY A 143 1.15 -3.28 21.73
N GLY A 144 0.28 -4.06 22.37
CA GLY A 144 0.68 -5.05 23.38
C GLY A 144 1.60 -6.17 22.85
N LEU A 145 1.52 -6.51 21.56
CA LEU A 145 2.45 -7.49 20.97
C LEU A 145 3.87 -6.91 20.86
N ALA A 146 4.01 -5.60 20.61
CA ALA A 146 5.30 -4.93 20.62
C ALA A 146 5.94 -4.98 22.00
N GLU A 147 5.15 -4.69 23.05
CA GLU A 147 5.60 -4.80 24.45
C GLU A 147 5.98 -6.23 24.81
N TYR A 148 5.19 -7.22 24.39
CA TYR A 148 5.49 -8.63 24.59
C TYR A 148 6.84 -9.03 23.98
N LEU A 149 7.13 -8.63 22.73
CA LEU A 149 8.42 -8.90 22.10
C LEU A 149 9.57 -8.16 22.79
N ASP A 150 9.35 -6.94 23.32
CA ASP A 150 10.36 -6.21 24.09
C ASP A 150 10.68 -6.92 25.43
N VAL A 151 9.69 -7.51 26.10
CA VAL A 151 9.90 -8.33 27.30
C VAL A 151 10.77 -9.55 26.98
N ILE A 152 10.48 -10.25 25.86
CA ILE A 152 11.31 -11.38 25.41
C ILE A 152 12.75 -10.93 25.17
N ARG A 153 12.95 -9.84 24.44
CA ARG A 153 14.25 -9.32 24.04
C ARG A 153 15.10 -8.84 25.22
N THR A 154 14.47 -8.29 26.26
CA THR A 154 15.17 -7.71 27.43
C THR A 154 15.36 -8.69 28.59
N ASN A 155 14.75 -9.86 28.56
CA ASN A 155 14.84 -10.84 29.61
C ASN A 155 16.31 -11.25 29.90
N PRO A 156 16.81 -11.06 31.13
CA PRO A 156 18.21 -11.38 31.50
C PRO A 156 18.61 -12.83 31.24
N TRP A 157 17.65 -13.74 31.29
CA TRP A 157 17.87 -15.16 31.00
C TRP A 157 18.32 -15.40 29.55
N TYR A 158 17.72 -14.71 28.59
CA TYR A 158 18.13 -14.74 27.18
C TYR A 158 19.50 -14.07 26.96
N ARG A 159 19.87 -13.08 27.79
CA ARG A 159 21.21 -12.48 27.80
C ARG A 159 22.26 -13.43 28.43
N GLY A 160 21.88 -14.22 29.43
CA GLY A 160 22.75 -15.18 30.08
C GLY A 160 23.11 -16.39 29.20
N ILE A 161 22.21 -16.86 28.35
CA ILE A 161 22.49 -17.89 27.34
C ILE A 161 23.56 -17.40 26.34
N LYS A 162 23.63 -16.08 26.06
CA LYS A 162 24.67 -15.49 25.24
C LYS A 162 26.09 -15.71 25.79
N SER A 163 26.27 -15.75 27.11
CA SER A 163 27.59 -15.97 27.76
C SER A 163 27.91 -17.45 27.96
N GLN A 164 26.93 -18.27 28.34
CA GLN A 164 27.15 -19.69 28.61
C GLN A 164 27.16 -20.57 27.37
N ALA A 165 26.34 -20.27 26.36
CA ALA A 165 26.38 -20.98 25.08
C ALA A 165 27.71 -20.75 24.35
N GLY A 166 28.31 -19.55 24.48
CA GLY A 166 29.64 -19.25 23.92
C GLY A 166 30.77 -20.10 24.51
N GLU A 167 30.69 -20.51 25.78
CA GLU A 167 31.69 -21.35 26.45
C GLU A 167 31.40 -22.85 26.29
N LEU A 168 30.15 -23.29 26.35
CA LEU A 168 29.75 -24.69 26.11
C LEU A 168 29.97 -25.15 24.67
N ILE A 169 29.97 -24.22 23.72
CA ILE A 169 30.08 -24.50 22.28
C ILE A 169 31.52 -24.69 21.82
N LYS A 170 32.52 -24.22 22.57
CA LYS A 170 33.93 -24.40 22.24
C LYS A 170 34.44 -25.83 22.48
N GLY A 171 33.65 -26.73 23.08
CA GLY A 171 34.07 -28.04 23.53
C GLY A 171 33.36 -29.25 22.94
N VAL A 172 32.41 -29.15 21.98
CA VAL A 172 31.65 -30.31 21.51
C VAL A 172 32.08 -30.72 20.09
N PRO A 173 32.62 -31.96 19.92
CA PRO A 173 32.85 -32.55 18.61
C PRO A 173 31.51 -32.92 17.94
N MET A 174 31.37 -32.61 16.65
CA MET A 174 30.20 -32.93 15.81
C MET A 174 30.09 -34.47 15.61
N VAL A 175 29.20 -35.13 16.36
CA VAL A 175 28.73 -36.49 16.05
C VAL A 175 27.24 -36.62 16.43
N GLY A 176 26.44 -37.20 15.52
CA GLY A 176 24.97 -37.25 15.43
C GLY A 176 24.11 -37.57 16.67
N GLU A 177 24.56 -38.36 17.68
CA GLU A 177 23.78 -38.66 18.88
C GLU A 177 23.72 -37.50 19.91
N SER A 178 24.60 -36.52 19.78
CA SER A 178 24.65 -35.36 20.66
C SER A 178 23.58 -34.32 20.32
N VAL A 179 23.11 -34.26 19.07
CA VAL A 179 22.05 -33.34 18.60
C VAL A 179 20.69 -33.75 19.17
N GLU A 180 20.41 -35.05 19.24
CA GLU A 180 19.15 -35.56 19.80
C GLU A 180 19.07 -35.34 21.32
N ARG A 181 20.18 -35.54 22.05
CA ARG A 181 20.27 -35.20 23.49
C ARG A 181 20.25 -33.71 23.76
N MET A 182 20.79 -32.88 22.85
CA MET A 182 20.72 -31.43 22.96
C MET A 182 19.28 -30.93 22.69
N LEU A 183 18.56 -31.55 21.75
CA LEU A 183 17.14 -31.29 21.51
C LEU A 183 16.26 -31.74 22.68
N VAL A 184 16.59 -32.85 23.33
CA VAL A 184 15.91 -33.33 24.56
C VAL A 184 16.22 -32.42 25.75
N ASN A 185 17.45 -31.98 25.93
CA ASN A 185 17.83 -31.07 27.01
C ASN A 185 17.28 -29.65 26.78
N VAL A 186 17.15 -29.20 25.50
CA VAL A 186 16.42 -27.98 25.12
C VAL A 186 14.94 -28.16 25.42
N LYS A 187 14.35 -29.35 25.20
CA LYS A 187 12.95 -29.66 25.51
C LYS A 187 12.65 -29.61 27.01
N ASP A 188 13.57 -30.07 27.86
CA ASP A 188 13.43 -30.03 29.33
C ASP A 188 13.78 -28.64 29.91
N SER A 189 14.69 -27.90 29.29
CA SER A 189 14.96 -26.49 29.61
C SER A 189 13.82 -25.55 29.19
N ILE A 190 13.10 -25.85 28.10
CA ILE A 190 11.90 -25.13 27.64
C ILE A 190 10.73 -25.34 28.60
N LYS A 191 10.59 -26.51 29.23
CA LYS A 191 9.54 -26.76 30.22
C LYS A 191 9.70 -25.96 31.53
N THR A 192 10.89 -25.46 31.79
CA THR A 192 11.18 -24.65 32.99
C THR A 192 11.21 -23.15 32.73
N THR A 193 11.11 -22.69 31.46
CA THR A 193 11.23 -21.27 31.11
C THR A 193 9.92 -20.71 30.56
N LEU A 194 9.02 -20.53 31.42
CA LEU A 194 7.62 -20.13 31.27
C LEU A 194 7.42 -18.70 30.78
N HIS A 195 8.08 -18.04 29.83
CA HIS A 195 7.63 -16.66 29.50
C HIS A 195 7.97 -16.09 28.11
N GLY A 196 8.92 -16.63 27.35
CA GLY A 196 9.35 -15.94 26.12
C GLY A 196 8.56 -16.25 24.84
N GLY A 197 8.14 -17.49 24.62
CA GLY A 197 7.46 -17.97 23.42
C GLY A 197 6.06 -18.50 23.66
N ALA A 198 5.51 -18.30 24.86
CA ALA A 198 4.26 -18.93 25.31
C ALA A 198 3.06 -18.70 24.37
N LEU A 199 2.98 -17.53 23.75
CA LEU A 199 1.92 -17.22 22.78
C LEU A 199 1.99 -18.16 21.56
N PHE A 200 3.16 -18.33 20.98
CA PHE A 200 3.37 -19.16 19.78
C PHE A 200 3.23 -20.64 20.10
N GLU A 201 3.77 -21.08 21.24
CA GLU A 201 3.66 -22.45 21.74
C GLU A 201 2.18 -22.84 22.02
N ALA A 202 1.40 -21.92 22.57
CA ALA A 202 -0.04 -22.12 22.80
C ALA A 202 -0.82 -22.29 21.48
N LEU A 203 -0.34 -21.69 20.40
CA LEU A 203 -0.88 -21.88 19.05
C LEU A 203 -0.32 -23.14 18.36
N GLY A 204 0.55 -23.91 19.00
CA GLY A 204 1.15 -25.13 18.44
C GLY A 204 2.32 -24.87 17.49
N VAL A 205 2.90 -23.66 17.52
CA VAL A 205 4.10 -23.27 16.77
C VAL A 205 5.29 -23.24 17.70
N ARG A 206 6.29 -24.08 17.46
CA ARG A 206 7.49 -24.13 18.32
C ARG A 206 8.31 -22.84 18.17
N TYR A 207 8.67 -22.26 19.30
CA TYR A 207 9.43 -21.02 19.34
C TYR A 207 10.92 -21.28 19.62
N PHE A 208 11.80 -20.66 18.82
CA PHE A 208 13.26 -20.65 19.01
C PHE A 208 13.77 -19.20 18.99
N GLY A 209 14.65 -18.88 19.89
CA GLY A 209 15.28 -17.55 19.95
C GLY A 209 15.09 -16.84 21.29
N PRO A 210 15.39 -15.53 21.35
CA PRO A 210 15.89 -14.71 20.23
C PRO A 210 17.36 -14.99 19.86
N VAL A 211 17.66 -14.91 18.56
CA VAL A 211 18.98 -15.16 17.97
C VAL A 211 19.57 -13.85 17.44
N GLU A 212 20.87 -13.68 17.58
CA GLU A 212 21.62 -12.54 17.02
C GLU A 212 21.61 -12.59 15.49
N GLY A 213 20.99 -11.58 14.85
CA GLY A 213 20.74 -11.53 13.42
C GLY A 213 21.91 -11.01 12.57
N HIS A 214 22.94 -10.40 13.19
CA HIS A 214 24.13 -9.90 12.47
C HIS A 214 25.36 -10.80 12.63
N SER A 215 25.17 -12.01 13.18
CA SER A 215 26.21 -13.03 13.26
C SER A 215 25.93 -14.15 12.27
N LEU A 216 26.52 -14.07 11.07
CA LEU A 216 26.35 -15.08 10.02
C LEU A 216 26.63 -16.52 10.49
N PRO A 217 27.72 -16.82 11.27
CA PRO A 217 27.94 -18.17 11.79
C PRO A 217 26.81 -18.66 12.71
N ASN A 218 26.29 -17.77 13.58
CA ASN A 218 25.19 -18.12 14.46
C ASN A 218 23.90 -18.38 13.70
N LEU A 219 23.57 -17.51 12.73
CA LEU A 219 22.38 -17.69 11.89
C LEU A 219 22.42 -19.02 11.14
N ILE A 220 23.53 -19.34 10.47
CA ILE A 220 23.70 -20.62 9.76
C ILE A 220 23.47 -21.78 10.71
N ARG A 221 24.12 -21.77 11.88
CA ARG A 221 23.99 -22.84 12.89
C ARG A 221 22.54 -23.03 13.35
N TYR A 222 21.82 -21.93 13.67
CA TYR A 222 20.42 -22.05 14.11
C TYR A 222 19.49 -22.48 12.98
N LEU A 223 19.72 -22.02 11.76
CA LEU A 223 18.95 -22.46 10.60
C LEU A 223 19.17 -23.95 10.30
N GLU A 224 20.41 -24.45 10.38
CA GLU A 224 20.72 -25.89 10.26
C GLU A 224 20.05 -26.71 11.36
N LEU A 225 20.01 -26.19 12.60
CA LEU A 225 19.34 -26.87 13.71
C LEU A 225 17.83 -27.02 13.52
N VAL A 226 17.17 -25.98 12.98
CA VAL A 226 15.71 -25.97 12.82
C VAL A 226 15.24 -26.50 11.46
N LYS A 227 16.14 -26.63 10.49
CA LYS A 227 15.82 -27.04 9.11
C LYS A 227 15.05 -28.34 9.04
N ASP A 228 15.52 -29.37 9.75
CA ASP A 228 14.96 -30.72 9.68
C ASP A 228 13.94 -31.01 10.79
N ALA A 229 13.59 -30.01 11.58
CA ALA A 229 12.63 -30.18 12.65
C ALA A 229 11.20 -30.28 12.11
N GLU A 230 10.41 -31.20 12.69
CA GLU A 230 9.02 -31.43 12.28
C GLU A 230 8.06 -30.33 12.74
N GLY A 231 7.03 -30.06 11.95
CA GLY A 231 5.95 -29.11 12.24
C GLY A 231 6.37 -27.65 12.08
N PRO A 232 5.47 -26.70 12.43
CA PRO A 232 5.74 -25.28 12.29
C PRO A 232 6.69 -24.77 13.37
N ILE A 233 7.66 -23.95 12.96
CA ILE A 233 8.67 -23.34 13.82
C ILE A 233 8.68 -21.85 13.58
N LEU A 234 8.78 -21.05 14.65
CA LEU A 234 9.10 -19.65 14.62
C LEU A 234 10.51 -19.44 15.18
N LEU A 235 11.43 -18.98 14.33
CA LEU A 235 12.78 -18.56 14.70
C LEU A 235 12.79 -17.03 14.85
N HIS A 236 12.96 -16.54 16.08
CA HIS A 236 13.02 -15.12 16.40
C HIS A 236 14.44 -14.61 16.23
N VAL A 237 14.64 -13.70 15.27
CA VAL A 237 15.95 -13.14 14.89
C VAL A 237 15.96 -11.65 15.19
N LEU A 238 16.92 -11.21 15.99
CA LEU A 238 17.11 -9.81 16.35
C LEU A 238 18.04 -9.13 15.35
N THR A 239 17.55 -8.11 14.67
CA THR A 239 18.34 -7.31 13.73
C THR A 239 18.29 -5.82 14.07
N GLU A 240 19.10 -5.03 13.37
CA GLU A 240 19.14 -3.58 13.46
C GLU A 240 18.92 -2.98 12.08
N LYS A 241 17.92 -2.11 11.97
CA LYS A 241 17.60 -1.42 10.73
C LYS A 241 18.69 -0.41 10.39
N GLY A 242 19.26 -0.51 9.18
CA GLY A 242 20.38 0.36 8.77
C GLY A 242 21.78 -0.17 9.13
N HIS A 243 21.87 -1.42 9.67
CA HIS A 243 23.13 -2.03 10.13
C HIS A 243 24.25 -1.92 9.10
N GLY A 244 25.45 -1.51 9.57
CA GLY A 244 26.64 -1.36 8.75
C GLY A 244 26.78 0.01 8.03
N PHE A 245 25.76 0.89 8.13
CA PHE A 245 25.82 2.24 7.60
C PHE A 245 25.39 3.25 8.68
N LYS A 246 26.37 3.90 9.32
CA LYS A 246 26.16 4.77 10.48
C LYS A 246 25.04 5.80 10.35
N PRO A 247 24.87 6.52 9.21
CA PRO A 247 23.76 7.44 9.06
C PRO A 247 22.39 6.77 9.14
N ALA A 248 22.25 5.55 8.58
CA ALA A 248 21.00 4.81 8.61
C ALA A 248 20.73 4.14 9.97
N GLU A 249 21.76 3.79 10.72
CA GLU A 249 21.64 3.34 12.12
C GLU A 249 21.16 4.48 13.03
N ALA A 250 21.64 5.71 12.78
CA ALA A 250 21.28 6.90 13.55
C ALA A 250 19.85 7.39 13.28
N ASP A 251 19.37 7.30 12.03
CA ASP A 251 18.01 7.68 11.64
C ASP A 251 17.38 6.65 10.68
N PRO A 252 17.00 5.47 11.17
CA PRO A 252 16.42 4.41 10.36
C PRO A 252 15.02 4.76 9.81
N VAL A 253 14.35 5.77 10.36
CA VAL A 253 13.06 6.27 9.88
C VAL A 253 13.26 7.05 8.58
N PHE A 254 14.16 8.02 8.57
CA PHE A 254 14.52 8.76 7.36
C PHE A 254 15.05 7.84 6.26
N PHE A 255 15.97 6.93 6.62
CA PHE A 255 16.56 5.96 5.69
C PHE A 255 15.66 4.77 5.35
N HIS A 256 14.40 4.76 5.81
CA HIS A 256 13.43 3.79 5.32
C HIS A 256 13.20 3.98 3.82
N THR A 257 12.90 5.20 3.37
CA THR A 257 12.73 5.57 1.95
C THR A 257 13.40 6.92 1.67
N PRO A 258 14.75 6.99 1.72
CA PRO A 258 15.44 8.25 1.50
C PRO A 258 15.30 8.70 0.04
N ALA A 259 15.29 10.02 -0.18
CA ALA A 259 15.58 10.57 -1.50
C ALA A 259 17.01 10.19 -1.92
N PRO A 260 17.34 10.26 -3.21
CA PRO A 260 18.74 10.06 -3.65
C PRO A 260 19.71 10.96 -2.88
N PHE A 261 20.78 10.36 -2.39
CA PHE A 261 21.81 11.02 -1.61
C PHE A 261 23.20 10.61 -2.10
N GLU A 262 24.19 11.42 -1.82
CA GLU A 262 25.60 11.18 -2.10
C GLU A 262 26.37 11.07 -0.78
N CYS A 263 27.31 10.14 -0.71
CA CYS A 263 28.22 9.97 0.42
C CYS A 263 29.64 10.31 -0.03
N ASP A 264 30.44 10.81 0.92
CA ASP A 264 31.90 10.89 0.78
C ASP A 264 32.59 9.57 1.15
N ASP A 265 33.93 9.57 1.12
CA ASP A 265 34.74 8.38 1.43
C ASP A 265 34.67 7.93 2.90
N ASP A 266 34.15 8.78 3.80
CA ASP A 266 33.93 8.50 5.23
C ASP A 266 32.46 8.08 5.54
N ASP A 267 31.67 7.73 4.52
CA ASP A 267 30.23 7.44 4.62
C ASP A 267 29.39 8.61 5.20
N CYS A 268 29.92 9.84 5.12
CA CYS A 268 29.20 11.05 5.50
C CYS A 268 28.29 11.52 4.36
N ILE A 269 27.05 11.87 4.66
CA ILE A 269 26.10 12.36 3.66
C ILE A 269 26.48 13.79 3.28
N VAL A 270 26.92 13.99 2.04
CA VAL A 270 27.33 15.28 1.48
C VAL A 270 26.12 16.04 0.93
N SER A 271 25.19 15.34 0.27
CA SER A 271 24.01 15.96 -0.29
C SER A 271 22.79 15.05 -0.24
N ILE A 272 21.62 15.65 -0.04
CA ILE A 272 20.32 14.98 -0.13
C ILE A 272 19.45 15.78 -1.07
N LYS A 273 18.92 15.12 -2.09
CA LYS A 273 18.00 15.74 -3.04
C LYS A 273 16.64 15.97 -2.36
N LYS A 274 16.44 17.15 -1.75
CA LYS A 274 15.17 17.51 -1.12
C LYS A 274 14.20 18.03 -2.18
N SER A 275 13.00 17.46 -2.26
CA SER A 275 11.89 18.11 -2.96
C SER A 275 11.35 19.24 -2.08
N SER A 276 11.27 20.45 -2.64
CA SER A 276 10.64 21.61 -1.99
C SER A 276 9.17 21.75 -2.33
N SER A 277 8.65 20.89 -3.22
CA SER A 277 7.27 20.97 -3.68
C SER A 277 6.31 20.36 -2.67
N ARG A 278 5.21 21.08 -2.40
CA ARG A 278 4.11 20.63 -1.56
C ARG A 278 3.33 19.53 -2.27
N ALA A 279 2.95 18.47 -1.57
CA ALA A 279 2.16 17.37 -2.09
C ALA A 279 0.72 17.41 -1.56
N TYR A 280 -0.20 16.67 -2.21
CA TYR A 280 -1.57 16.49 -1.69
C TYR A 280 -1.59 15.90 -0.28
N THR A 281 -0.65 15.03 0.05
CA THR A 281 -0.45 14.51 1.43
C THR A 281 -0.20 15.63 2.45
N ASP A 282 0.54 16.70 2.08
CA ASP A 282 0.76 17.86 2.96
C ASP A 282 -0.55 18.63 3.20
N VAL A 283 -1.35 18.80 2.15
CA VAL A 283 -2.65 19.47 2.23
C VAL A 283 -3.61 18.68 3.11
N ALA A 284 -3.65 17.36 2.94
CA ALA A 284 -4.47 16.48 3.77
C ALA A 284 -4.08 16.56 5.24
N ALA A 285 -2.78 16.46 5.56
CA ALA A 285 -2.29 16.55 6.93
C ALA A 285 -2.59 17.90 7.59
N ASP A 286 -2.42 19.01 6.85
CA ASP A 286 -2.76 20.36 7.34
C ASP A 286 -4.27 20.50 7.58
N ALA A 287 -5.13 20.00 6.68
CA ALA A 287 -6.58 20.04 6.79
C ALA A 287 -7.06 19.19 7.98
N ILE A 288 -6.50 18.00 8.17
CA ILE A 288 -6.76 17.13 9.33
C ILE A 288 -6.39 17.85 10.64
N GLY A 289 -5.20 18.45 10.71
CA GLY A 289 -4.78 19.24 11.87
C GLY A 289 -5.71 20.41 12.17
N ALA A 290 -6.17 21.12 11.13
CA ALA A 290 -7.13 22.20 11.28
C ALA A 290 -8.50 21.71 11.77
N ALA A 291 -8.98 20.56 11.30
CA ALA A 291 -10.22 19.94 11.75
C ALA A 291 -10.17 19.57 13.24
N LEU A 292 -9.07 18.96 13.69
CA LEU A 292 -8.85 18.60 15.10
C LEU A 292 -8.85 19.82 16.04
N ARG A 293 -8.33 20.98 15.56
CA ARG A 293 -8.37 22.24 16.34
C ARG A 293 -9.77 22.79 16.50
N ARG A 294 -10.61 22.64 15.47
CA ARG A 294 -11.97 23.20 15.43
C ARG A 294 -13.02 22.34 16.14
N ASP A 295 -12.89 21.03 16.08
CA ASP A 295 -13.90 20.10 16.61
C ASP A 295 -13.24 19.02 17.49
N THR A 296 -13.63 19.01 18.76
CA THR A 296 -13.12 18.04 19.76
C THR A 296 -13.60 16.61 19.52
N ARG A 297 -14.63 16.41 18.72
CA ARG A 297 -15.15 15.09 18.34
C ARG A 297 -14.28 14.40 17.29
N VAL A 298 -13.48 15.16 16.53
CA VAL A 298 -12.63 14.62 15.48
C VAL A 298 -11.50 13.78 16.08
N THR A 299 -11.33 12.58 15.55
CA THR A 299 -10.23 11.66 15.86
C THR A 299 -9.56 11.20 14.56
N VAL A 300 -8.31 10.76 14.64
CA VAL A 300 -7.53 10.27 13.49
C VAL A 300 -7.00 8.88 13.76
N LEU A 301 -7.21 7.99 12.81
CA LEU A 301 -6.70 6.63 12.83
C LEU A 301 -5.80 6.39 11.62
N THR A 302 -4.68 5.73 11.83
CA THR A 302 -3.80 5.26 10.73
C THR A 302 -3.25 3.87 11.06
N ALA A 303 -2.76 3.17 10.05
CA ALA A 303 -2.23 1.81 10.17
C ALA A 303 -0.73 1.77 9.84
N ALA A 304 0.11 2.20 10.77
CA ALA A 304 1.58 2.31 10.65
C ALA A 304 2.05 3.27 9.53
N MET A 305 1.20 4.24 9.14
CA MET A 305 1.48 5.17 8.03
C MET A 305 1.68 6.62 8.48
N CYS A 306 1.92 6.86 9.77
CA CYS A 306 2.02 8.22 10.34
C CYS A 306 2.99 9.12 9.56
N GLN A 307 4.23 8.66 9.26
CA GLN A 307 5.18 9.44 8.45
C GLN A 307 4.78 9.52 6.99
N GLY A 308 4.29 8.41 6.42
CA GLY A 308 3.87 8.37 5.04
C GLY A 308 2.76 9.37 4.72
N ASN A 309 1.84 9.56 5.66
CA ASN A 309 0.72 10.51 5.58
C ASN A 309 1.07 11.88 6.21
N LYS A 310 2.34 12.08 6.61
CA LYS A 310 2.85 13.35 7.22
C LYS A 310 2.07 13.80 8.46
N LEU A 311 1.61 12.84 9.26
CA LEU A 311 0.78 13.07 10.44
C LEU A 311 1.57 13.24 11.74
N GLU A 312 2.91 13.34 11.71
CA GLU A 312 3.75 13.44 12.92
C GLU A 312 3.40 14.66 13.77
N LYS A 313 3.12 15.81 13.13
CA LYS A 313 2.66 17.03 13.83
C LYS A 313 1.30 16.81 14.48
N VAL A 314 0.37 16.17 13.77
CA VAL A 314 -0.97 15.83 14.28
C VAL A 314 -0.85 14.91 15.50
N ARG A 315 -0.04 13.87 15.42
CA ARG A 315 0.22 12.94 16.52
C ARG A 315 0.78 13.65 17.75
N THR A 316 1.72 14.57 17.54
CA THR A 316 2.36 15.32 18.63
C THR A 316 1.42 16.32 19.28
N GLU A 317 0.59 17.01 18.48
CA GLU A 317 -0.35 18.03 18.96
C GLU A 317 -1.60 17.42 19.62
N PHE A 318 -2.07 16.25 19.11
CA PHE A 318 -3.31 15.62 19.57
C PHE A 318 -3.13 14.16 20.00
N PRO A 319 -2.23 13.82 20.93
CA PRO A 319 -1.86 12.44 21.25
C PRO A 319 -3.03 11.59 21.77
N THR A 320 -4.05 12.19 22.38
CA THR A 320 -5.25 11.48 22.90
C THR A 320 -6.33 11.26 21.85
N ARG A 321 -6.21 11.88 20.67
CA ARG A 321 -7.16 11.76 19.56
C ARG A 321 -6.52 11.20 18.28
N PHE A 322 -5.27 10.77 18.39
CA PHE A 322 -4.52 10.11 17.32
C PHE A 322 -4.26 8.65 17.68
N PHE A 323 -4.64 7.74 16.79
CA PHE A 323 -4.54 6.30 16.98
C PHE A 323 -3.77 5.65 15.84
N ASP A 324 -2.53 5.23 16.09
CA ASP A 324 -1.82 4.34 15.20
C ASP A 324 -2.05 2.90 15.68
N VAL A 325 -2.70 2.10 14.84
CA VAL A 325 -3.09 0.72 15.20
C VAL A 325 -2.07 -0.33 14.73
N GLY A 326 -0.93 0.10 14.19
CA GLY A 326 -0.01 -0.80 13.50
C GLY A 326 -0.57 -1.25 12.14
N ILE A 327 0.02 -2.27 11.53
CA ILE A 327 -0.44 -2.77 10.21
C ILE A 327 -1.70 -3.64 10.40
N CYS A 328 -2.81 -2.99 10.78
CA CYS A 328 -4.08 -3.60 11.15
C CYS A 328 -5.27 -2.81 10.58
N GLU A 329 -5.35 -2.69 9.28
CA GLU A 329 -6.31 -1.84 8.57
C GLU A 329 -7.76 -2.21 8.90
N SER A 330 -8.09 -3.51 8.94
CA SER A 330 -9.44 -3.99 9.29
C SER A 330 -9.83 -3.56 10.70
N HIS A 331 -8.90 -3.63 11.67
CA HIS A 331 -9.12 -3.14 13.03
C HIS A 331 -9.33 -1.62 13.05
N ALA A 332 -8.53 -0.85 12.26
CA ALA A 332 -8.68 0.60 12.17
C ALA A 332 -10.11 1.01 11.79
N VAL A 333 -10.69 0.36 10.78
CA VAL A 333 -12.03 0.68 10.29
C VAL A 333 -13.11 0.29 11.32
N ALA A 334 -13.05 -0.92 11.88
CA ALA A 334 -13.99 -1.34 12.90
C ALA A 334 -13.91 -0.46 14.17
N PHE A 335 -12.68 -0.08 14.57
CA PHE A 335 -12.45 0.83 15.69
C PHE A 335 -13.02 2.23 15.44
N ALA A 336 -12.82 2.77 14.21
CA ALA A 336 -13.42 4.04 13.79
C ALA A 336 -14.95 3.99 13.83
N ALA A 337 -15.55 2.88 13.38
CA ALA A 337 -17.01 2.69 13.46
C ALA A 337 -17.51 2.74 14.92
N GLY A 338 -16.79 2.08 15.85
CA GLY A 338 -17.08 2.16 17.29
C GLY A 338 -17.01 3.59 17.83
N GLN A 339 -15.97 4.36 17.44
CA GLN A 339 -15.83 5.77 17.82
C GLN A 339 -16.98 6.62 17.24
N ALA A 340 -17.33 6.43 15.97
CA ALA A 340 -18.44 7.13 15.33
C ALA A 340 -19.76 6.86 16.06
N LYS A 341 -20.02 5.61 16.44
CA LYS A 341 -21.21 5.21 17.21
C LYS A 341 -21.24 5.86 18.61
N ALA A 342 -20.06 6.12 19.18
CA ALA A 342 -19.92 6.83 20.46
C ALA A 342 -20.03 8.37 20.33
N GLY A 343 -20.26 8.91 19.13
CA GLY A 343 -20.43 10.34 18.86
C GLY A 343 -19.19 11.09 18.39
N CYS A 344 -18.07 10.40 18.12
CA CYS A 344 -16.91 10.97 17.47
C CYS A 344 -17.10 11.17 15.96
N ARG A 345 -16.18 11.91 15.34
CA ARG A 345 -16.05 12.10 13.88
C ARG A 345 -14.68 11.56 13.44
N PRO A 346 -14.53 10.24 13.29
CA PRO A 346 -13.24 9.63 12.99
C PRO A 346 -12.84 9.83 11.53
N ILE A 347 -11.56 10.15 11.34
CA ILE A 347 -10.86 10.17 10.06
C ILE A 347 -9.96 8.93 10.03
N VAL A 348 -10.17 8.05 9.05
CA VAL A 348 -9.32 6.89 8.76
C VAL A 348 -8.41 7.27 7.60
N ASP A 349 -7.12 7.54 7.89
CA ASP A 349 -6.14 7.98 6.90
C ASP A 349 -5.17 6.84 6.57
N ILE A 350 -5.49 6.11 5.50
CA ILE A 350 -4.82 4.89 5.04
C ILE A 350 -4.61 4.97 3.53
N TYR A 351 -3.48 4.42 3.03
CA TYR A 351 -3.23 4.34 1.59
C TYR A 351 -4.35 3.58 0.87
N SER A 352 -4.75 4.07 -0.28
CA SER A 352 -5.84 3.52 -1.09
C SER A 352 -5.70 2.01 -1.29
N THR A 353 -4.54 1.54 -1.72
CA THR A 353 -4.30 0.09 -1.94
C THR A 353 -4.39 -0.73 -0.65
N PHE A 354 -3.95 -0.21 0.51
CA PHE A 354 -3.97 -0.95 1.77
C PHE A 354 -5.35 -1.00 2.42
N LEU A 355 -6.19 0.00 2.16
CA LEU A 355 -7.57 0.02 2.65
C LEU A 355 -8.42 -1.11 2.06
N GLN A 356 -8.04 -1.72 0.93
CA GLN A 356 -8.68 -2.91 0.36
C GLN A 356 -8.79 -4.06 1.37
N ARG A 357 -7.84 -4.18 2.31
CA ARG A 357 -7.88 -5.19 3.37
C ARG A 357 -9.10 -5.05 4.30
N SER A 358 -9.71 -3.88 4.33
CA SER A 358 -10.83 -3.56 5.21
C SER A 358 -12.18 -3.55 4.47
N PHE A 359 -12.25 -4.16 3.29
CA PHE A 359 -13.48 -4.17 2.46
C PHE A 359 -14.71 -4.57 3.26
N ASP A 360 -14.64 -5.67 4.02
CA ASP A 360 -15.75 -6.18 4.83
C ASP A 360 -16.13 -5.20 5.94
N GLN A 361 -15.16 -4.59 6.63
CA GLN A 361 -15.41 -3.64 7.72
C GLN A 361 -15.98 -2.32 7.20
N VAL A 362 -15.55 -1.87 6.01
CA VAL A 362 -16.18 -0.70 5.35
C VAL A 362 -17.64 -0.99 5.03
N PHE A 363 -17.97 -2.20 4.57
CA PHE A 363 -19.32 -2.64 4.31
C PHE A 363 -20.13 -2.75 5.61
N GLN A 364 -19.74 -3.68 6.49
CA GLN A 364 -20.56 -4.12 7.61
C GLN A 364 -20.58 -3.09 8.75
N GLU A 365 -19.41 -2.58 9.15
CA GLU A 365 -19.29 -1.74 10.33
C GLU A 365 -19.64 -0.27 10.04
N VAL A 366 -19.42 0.19 8.81
CA VAL A 366 -19.54 1.62 8.48
C VAL A 366 -20.73 1.90 7.56
N SER A 367 -20.74 1.35 6.34
CA SER A 367 -21.75 1.70 5.33
C SER A 367 -23.14 1.19 5.68
N LEU A 368 -23.26 -0.10 6.06
CA LEU A 368 -24.53 -0.70 6.46
C LEU A 368 -25.15 0.03 7.67
N GLN A 369 -24.31 0.51 8.57
CA GLN A 369 -24.70 1.24 9.77
C GLN A 369 -24.91 2.75 9.54
N ASN A 370 -24.60 3.25 8.33
CA ASN A 370 -24.60 4.67 7.96
C ASN A 370 -23.87 5.56 8.97
N LEU A 371 -22.64 5.19 9.36
CA LEU A 371 -21.86 5.90 10.35
C LEU A 371 -21.00 6.99 9.72
N PRO A 372 -20.84 8.16 10.38
CA PRO A 372 -20.06 9.28 9.87
C PRO A 372 -18.55 9.06 10.03
N VAL A 373 -18.00 8.13 9.28
CA VAL A 373 -16.56 7.85 9.18
C VAL A 373 -16.04 8.48 7.89
N VAL A 374 -14.95 9.25 7.97
CA VAL A 374 -14.29 9.84 6.82
C VAL A 374 -13.05 9.02 6.47
N PHE A 375 -13.02 8.43 5.29
CA PHE A 375 -11.85 7.74 4.73
C PHE A 375 -11.01 8.71 3.91
N MET A 376 -9.81 9.04 4.39
CA MET A 376 -8.79 9.79 3.66
C MET A 376 -7.87 8.78 2.97
N MET A 377 -8.05 8.63 1.65
CA MET A 377 -7.40 7.56 0.88
C MET A 377 -6.22 8.14 0.10
N ASP A 378 -5.07 8.21 0.76
CA ASP A 378 -3.82 8.69 0.15
C ASP A 378 -3.26 7.66 -0.85
N ARG A 379 -2.44 8.07 -1.79
CA ARG A 379 -1.86 7.25 -2.87
C ARG A 379 -2.92 6.62 -3.78
N ALA A 380 -4.03 7.29 -4.00
CA ALA A 380 -4.98 6.87 -5.03
C ALA A 380 -4.38 7.04 -6.43
N GLY A 381 -4.72 6.16 -7.35
CA GLY A 381 -4.13 6.14 -8.69
C GLY A 381 -2.72 5.57 -8.73
N LEU A 382 -1.89 6.07 -9.64
CA LEU A 382 -0.53 5.59 -9.87
C LEU A 382 0.42 6.14 -8.81
N THR A 383 1.05 5.27 -8.04
CA THR A 383 1.98 5.63 -6.97
C THR A 383 3.44 5.76 -7.43
N GLY A 384 3.70 5.42 -8.68
CA GLY A 384 5.03 5.55 -9.26
C GLY A 384 5.95 4.34 -9.01
N PRO A 385 7.17 4.54 -8.46
CA PRO A 385 8.22 3.51 -8.40
C PRO A 385 7.91 2.28 -7.54
N ASP A 386 6.85 2.32 -6.74
CA ASP A 386 6.42 1.18 -5.91
C ASP A 386 5.63 0.13 -6.71
N GLY A 387 5.06 0.51 -7.85
CA GLY A 387 4.48 -0.39 -8.83
C GLY A 387 3.12 -0.98 -8.46
N PRO A 388 2.72 -2.09 -9.11
CA PRO A 388 1.36 -2.61 -9.12
C PRO A 388 0.80 -2.98 -7.76
N THR A 389 1.64 -3.34 -6.79
CA THR A 389 1.20 -3.65 -5.43
C THR A 389 0.83 -2.42 -4.60
N HIS A 390 1.22 -1.22 -5.06
CA HIS A 390 1.00 0.04 -4.35
C HIS A 390 0.08 1.01 -5.09
N HIS A 391 -0.19 0.80 -6.37
CA HIS A 391 -1.15 1.61 -7.11
C HIS A 391 -2.55 1.53 -6.49
N GLY A 392 -3.16 2.69 -6.22
CA GLY A 392 -4.54 2.82 -5.74
C GLY A 392 -5.52 2.80 -6.91
N SER A 393 -5.52 1.72 -7.69
CA SER A 393 -6.23 1.63 -8.97
C SER A 393 -7.69 1.18 -8.85
N TYR A 394 -8.12 0.68 -7.68
CA TYR A 394 -9.40 -0.03 -7.55
C TYR A 394 -10.37 0.60 -6.55
N ASP A 395 -9.95 1.66 -5.88
CA ASP A 395 -10.68 2.28 -4.77
C ASP A 395 -12.07 2.82 -5.16
N LEU A 396 -12.19 3.47 -6.32
CA LEU A 396 -13.50 3.92 -6.81
C LEU A 396 -14.46 2.74 -7.00
N GLY A 397 -13.94 1.64 -7.56
CA GLY A 397 -14.73 0.45 -7.85
C GLY A 397 -15.41 -0.10 -6.60
N TYR A 398 -14.66 -0.36 -5.52
CA TYR A 398 -15.24 -0.95 -4.34
C TYR A 398 -15.96 0.06 -3.43
N MET A 399 -15.54 1.32 -3.36
CA MET A 399 -16.25 2.34 -2.56
C MET A 399 -17.63 2.68 -3.14
N ARG A 400 -17.76 2.69 -4.48
CA ARG A 400 -19.07 2.91 -5.13
C ARG A 400 -20.10 1.82 -4.85
N LEU A 401 -19.67 0.59 -4.56
CA LEU A 401 -20.59 -0.54 -4.30
C LEU A 401 -21.48 -0.30 -3.08
N PHE A 402 -20.96 0.36 -2.06
CA PHE A 402 -21.64 0.45 -0.78
C PHE A 402 -22.76 1.50 -0.77
N PRO A 403 -24.00 1.13 -0.41
CA PRO A 403 -25.04 2.11 -0.10
C PRO A 403 -24.58 3.10 0.97
N ASN A 404 -25.17 4.29 1.01
CA ASN A 404 -24.84 5.39 1.92
C ASN A 404 -23.45 6.02 1.76
N MET A 405 -22.51 5.34 1.11
CA MET A 405 -21.15 5.86 0.89
C MET A 405 -21.15 7.02 -0.11
N VAL A 406 -20.67 8.19 0.31
CA VAL A 406 -20.33 9.30 -0.58
C VAL A 406 -18.88 9.16 -1.01
N VAL A 407 -18.59 9.31 -2.31
CA VAL A 407 -17.22 9.16 -2.86
C VAL A 407 -16.81 10.44 -3.56
N LEU A 408 -15.73 11.04 -3.08
CA LEU A 408 -15.18 12.31 -3.52
C LEU A 408 -13.78 12.13 -4.12
N ALA A 409 -13.48 12.91 -5.16
CA ALA A 409 -12.17 12.96 -5.80
C ALA A 409 -11.80 14.43 -6.06
N PRO A 410 -10.91 15.03 -5.25
CA PRO A 410 -10.53 16.44 -5.39
C PRO A 410 -9.78 16.66 -6.69
N GLY A 411 -10.18 17.70 -7.42
CA GLY A 411 -9.51 18.12 -8.64
C GLY A 411 -8.23 18.91 -8.38
N ASP A 412 -8.13 19.55 -7.22
CA ASP A 412 -6.97 20.34 -6.81
C ASP A 412 -6.85 20.44 -5.27
N GLU A 413 -5.87 21.22 -4.78
CA GLU A 413 -5.65 21.41 -3.33
C GLU A 413 -6.84 22.09 -2.62
N HIS A 414 -7.53 22.99 -3.32
CA HIS A 414 -8.69 23.70 -2.75
C HIS A 414 -9.85 22.73 -2.50
N ASP A 415 -10.13 21.85 -3.46
CA ASP A 415 -11.16 20.83 -3.32
C ASP A 415 -10.86 19.90 -2.15
N LEU A 416 -9.60 19.45 -1.99
CA LEU A 416 -9.25 18.50 -0.93
C LEU A 416 -9.57 19.02 0.48
N ALA A 417 -9.19 20.27 0.76
CA ALA A 417 -9.48 20.89 2.07
C ALA A 417 -10.99 21.10 2.27
N ALA A 418 -11.68 21.60 1.25
CA ALA A 418 -13.13 21.82 1.28
C ALA A 418 -13.92 20.53 1.43
N MET A 419 -13.46 19.44 0.77
CA MET A 419 -14.08 18.11 0.86
C MET A 419 -13.97 17.51 2.24
N LEU A 420 -12.84 17.67 2.93
CA LEU A 420 -12.71 17.20 4.31
C LEU A 420 -13.64 17.96 5.26
N ASP A 421 -13.72 19.29 5.11
CA ASP A 421 -14.62 20.12 5.92
C ASP A 421 -16.08 19.73 5.72
N TRP A 422 -16.48 19.53 4.47
CA TRP A 422 -17.81 19.06 4.12
C TRP A 422 -18.09 17.65 4.66
N ALA A 423 -17.14 16.72 4.51
CA ALA A 423 -17.28 15.33 4.95
C ALA A 423 -17.46 15.22 6.47
N LEU A 424 -16.75 16.03 7.24
CA LEU A 424 -16.91 16.08 8.71
C LEU A 424 -18.25 16.65 9.18
N ALA A 425 -18.94 17.42 8.33
CA ALA A 425 -20.30 17.91 8.59
C ALA A 425 -21.40 16.96 8.10
N HIS A 426 -21.07 15.99 7.25
CA HIS A 426 -22.00 15.02 6.70
C HIS A 426 -22.33 13.90 7.71
N ASP A 427 -23.62 13.49 7.79
CA ASP A 427 -24.09 12.45 8.72
C ASP A 427 -24.10 11.04 8.11
N GLY A 428 -23.08 10.70 7.34
CA GLY A 428 -22.90 9.40 6.73
C GLY A 428 -21.43 9.15 6.35
N PRO A 429 -21.09 7.96 5.83
CA PRO A 429 -19.75 7.62 5.45
C PRO A 429 -19.29 8.36 4.20
N VAL A 430 -18.05 8.85 4.22
CA VAL A 430 -17.45 9.61 3.11
C VAL A 430 -16.05 9.07 2.81
N ALA A 431 -15.77 8.82 1.53
CA ALA A 431 -14.44 8.49 1.04
C ALA A 431 -13.89 9.65 0.19
N ILE A 432 -12.68 10.11 0.49
CA ILE A 432 -11.96 11.15 -0.25
C ILE A 432 -10.65 10.54 -0.74
N ARG A 433 -10.46 10.43 -2.06
CA ARG A 433 -9.28 9.82 -2.66
C ARG A 433 -8.36 10.86 -3.29
N TYR A 434 -7.07 10.82 -3.04
CA TYR A 434 -6.10 11.75 -3.60
C TYR A 434 -4.73 11.08 -3.82
N PRO A 435 -3.94 11.53 -4.84
CA PRO A 435 -2.67 10.88 -5.19
C PRO A 435 -1.50 11.39 -4.35
N LYS A 436 -0.41 10.63 -4.37
CA LYS A 436 0.91 11.12 -3.99
C LYS A 436 1.51 11.92 -5.15
N ALA A 437 1.10 13.17 -5.30
CA ALA A 437 1.55 14.07 -6.36
C ALA A 437 1.79 15.48 -5.81
N VAL A 438 2.54 16.28 -6.56
CA VAL A 438 2.68 17.72 -6.29
C VAL A 438 1.31 18.36 -6.42
N VAL A 439 0.99 19.28 -5.52
CA VAL A 439 -0.29 19.98 -5.56
C VAL A 439 -0.43 20.86 -6.79
N GLU A 440 -1.62 20.87 -7.32
CA GLU A 440 -2.06 21.80 -8.35
C GLU A 440 -3.16 22.69 -7.78
N ARG A 441 -3.33 23.85 -8.39
CA ARG A 441 -4.40 24.79 -8.08
C ARG A 441 -4.97 25.34 -9.36
N GLN A 442 -6.26 25.13 -9.53
CA GLN A 442 -6.96 25.73 -10.66
C GLN A 442 -7.19 27.24 -10.43
N PRO A 443 -6.95 28.08 -11.44
CA PRO A 443 -7.15 29.52 -11.33
C PRO A 443 -8.64 29.88 -11.29
N GLY A 444 -8.94 31.04 -10.70
CA GLY A 444 -10.29 31.61 -10.69
C GLY A 444 -11.10 31.28 -9.44
N PRO A 445 -12.29 31.83 -9.31
CA PRO A 445 -13.21 31.55 -8.23
C PRO A 445 -13.73 30.12 -8.34
N ARG A 446 -13.81 29.43 -7.20
CA ARG A 446 -14.29 28.05 -7.12
C ARG A 446 -15.72 28.01 -6.60
N ALA A 447 -16.55 27.16 -7.18
CA ALA A 447 -17.91 26.96 -6.72
C ALA A 447 -17.91 26.30 -5.31
N PRO A 448 -18.83 26.70 -4.41
CA PRO A 448 -19.00 26.02 -3.13
C PRO A 448 -19.26 24.53 -3.32
N LEU A 449 -18.73 23.73 -2.40
CA LEU A 449 -18.97 22.28 -2.41
C LEU A 449 -20.37 21.97 -1.88
N ALA A 450 -21.15 21.23 -2.66
CA ALA A 450 -22.47 20.73 -2.28
C ALA A 450 -22.62 19.27 -2.72
N LEU A 451 -23.39 18.48 -1.99
CA LEU A 451 -23.57 17.05 -2.25
C LEU A 451 -24.01 16.81 -3.70
N GLY A 452 -23.26 15.96 -4.41
CA GLY A 452 -23.54 15.58 -5.78
C GLY A 452 -23.50 16.73 -6.79
N ARG A 453 -22.72 17.79 -6.52
CA ARG A 453 -22.56 18.91 -7.45
C ARG A 453 -21.16 18.93 -8.06
N ALA A 454 -21.15 18.85 -9.39
CA ALA A 454 -19.96 19.04 -10.21
C ALA A 454 -19.70 20.54 -10.45
N GLU A 455 -18.51 20.87 -10.96
CA GLU A 455 -18.09 22.25 -11.20
C GLU A 455 -17.66 22.44 -12.66
N PRO A 456 -18.42 23.20 -13.46
CA PRO A 456 -17.97 23.61 -14.78
C PRO A 456 -16.78 24.59 -14.67
N LEU A 457 -15.68 24.30 -15.37
CA LEU A 457 -14.48 25.15 -15.40
C LEU A 457 -14.28 25.86 -16.74
N ALA A 458 -14.76 25.27 -17.83
CA ALA A 458 -14.70 25.84 -19.16
C ALA A 458 -15.96 25.47 -19.96
N GLU A 459 -16.46 26.42 -20.72
CA GLU A 459 -17.50 26.19 -21.73
C GLU A 459 -16.85 25.78 -23.06
N GLY A 460 -17.56 24.98 -23.86
CA GLY A 460 -17.10 24.58 -25.18
C GLY A 460 -18.20 23.93 -26.00
N SER A 461 -18.17 24.13 -27.31
CA SER A 461 -19.17 23.60 -28.25
C SER A 461 -18.68 22.39 -29.04
N ASP A 462 -17.37 22.15 -29.09
CA ASP A 462 -16.77 21.14 -29.97
C ASP A 462 -16.54 19.79 -29.28
N GLY A 463 -16.80 19.71 -27.96
CA GLY A 463 -16.69 18.50 -27.16
C GLY A 463 -16.65 18.81 -25.67
N LEU A 464 -16.75 17.75 -24.85
CA LEU A 464 -16.76 17.84 -23.39
C LEU A 464 -15.73 16.89 -22.78
N ILE A 465 -14.94 17.38 -21.82
CA ILE A 465 -14.12 16.56 -20.92
C ILE A 465 -14.72 16.61 -19.51
N VAL A 466 -15.02 15.45 -18.93
CA VAL A 466 -15.44 15.32 -17.53
C VAL A 466 -14.32 14.66 -16.75
N ALA A 467 -13.60 15.44 -15.94
CA ALA A 467 -12.44 14.97 -15.20
C ALA A 467 -12.80 14.58 -13.78
N CYS A 468 -12.25 13.44 -13.33
CA CYS A 468 -12.38 12.94 -11.97
C CYS A 468 -11.01 12.99 -11.26
N GLY A 469 -10.96 13.72 -10.15
CA GLY A 469 -9.75 13.83 -9.36
C GLY A 469 -8.67 14.69 -10.02
N THR A 470 -7.42 14.47 -9.63
CA THR A 470 -6.30 15.35 -9.99
C THR A 470 -5.88 15.33 -11.46
N LEU A 471 -6.43 14.43 -12.28
CA LEU A 471 -6.32 14.55 -13.74
C LEU A 471 -7.09 15.75 -14.30
N LEU A 472 -7.76 16.53 -13.44
CA LEU A 472 -8.36 17.81 -13.82
C LEU A 472 -7.32 18.77 -14.40
N GLY A 473 -6.12 18.83 -13.83
CA GLY A 473 -5.02 19.65 -14.37
C GLY A 473 -4.65 19.28 -15.80
N GLU A 474 -4.51 18.00 -16.07
CA GLU A 474 -4.24 17.46 -17.42
C GLU A 474 -5.40 17.75 -18.40
N ALA A 475 -6.64 17.62 -17.94
CA ALA A 475 -7.82 17.93 -18.74
C ALA A 475 -7.90 19.43 -19.12
N VAL A 476 -7.64 20.33 -18.16
CA VAL A 476 -7.60 21.77 -18.39
C VAL A 476 -6.46 22.15 -19.34
N ALA A 477 -5.28 21.55 -19.17
CA ALA A 477 -4.14 21.76 -20.06
C ALA A 477 -4.42 21.27 -21.49
N ALA A 478 -5.06 20.10 -21.64
CA ALA A 478 -5.48 19.55 -22.93
C ALA A 478 -6.50 20.50 -23.62
N ALA A 479 -7.52 20.97 -22.91
CA ALA A 479 -8.50 21.92 -23.45
C ALA A 479 -7.85 23.24 -23.87
N ALA A 480 -6.90 23.77 -23.09
CA ALA A 480 -6.13 24.95 -23.43
C ALA A 480 -5.24 24.76 -24.67
N GLN A 481 -4.69 23.57 -24.87
CA GLN A 481 -3.95 23.23 -26.09
C GLN A 481 -4.89 23.21 -27.31
N LEU A 482 -6.02 22.51 -27.19
CA LEU A 482 -7.01 22.38 -28.26
C LEU A 482 -7.62 23.72 -28.67
N ARG A 483 -7.85 24.63 -27.71
CA ARG A 483 -8.32 25.98 -27.97
C ARG A 483 -7.36 26.76 -28.89
N ARG A 484 -6.05 26.62 -28.73
CA ARG A 484 -5.04 27.22 -29.62
C ARG A 484 -5.12 26.67 -31.06
N GLU A 485 -5.70 25.49 -31.22
CA GLU A 485 -5.95 24.82 -32.50
C GLU A 485 -7.35 25.11 -33.07
N GLY A 486 -8.13 25.98 -32.40
CA GLY A 486 -9.47 26.35 -32.80
C GLY A 486 -10.56 25.34 -32.45
N LEU A 487 -10.35 24.53 -31.39
CA LEU A 487 -11.35 23.63 -30.84
C LEU A 487 -11.75 24.10 -29.43
N GLU A 488 -13.00 24.45 -29.24
CA GLU A 488 -13.56 24.93 -27.99
C GLU A 488 -14.12 23.73 -27.20
N ILE A 489 -13.34 23.22 -26.22
CA ILE A 489 -13.68 22.06 -25.42
C ILE A 489 -14.15 22.48 -24.02
N GLY A 490 -15.33 22.04 -23.64
CA GLY A 490 -15.85 22.19 -22.29
C GLY A 490 -15.09 21.29 -21.28
N VAL A 491 -14.91 21.78 -20.06
CA VAL A 491 -14.27 21.01 -18.97
C VAL A 491 -15.13 21.09 -17.72
N VAL A 492 -15.48 19.91 -17.18
CA VAL A 492 -16.20 19.76 -15.92
C VAL A 492 -15.35 18.98 -14.92
N ASN A 493 -15.20 19.53 -13.71
CA ASN A 493 -14.65 18.86 -12.55
C ASN A 493 -15.79 18.08 -11.86
N ALA A 494 -15.73 16.77 -11.89
CA ALA A 494 -16.78 15.92 -11.36
C ALA A 494 -16.94 16.04 -9.84
N ARG A 495 -15.85 16.24 -9.07
CA ARG A 495 -15.81 16.31 -7.60
C ARG A 495 -16.39 15.08 -6.90
N PHE A 496 -17.64 14.71 -7.21
CA PHE A 496 -18.36 13.57 -6.67
C PHE A 496 -18.40 12.43 -7.70
N VAL A 497 -17.94 11.28 -7.27
CA VAL A 497 -18.09 10.02 -8.02
C VAL A 497 -19.39 9.33 -7.63
N LYS A 498 -19.82 9.55 -6.39
CA LYS A 498 -21.10 9.09 -5.86
C LYS A 498 -21.58 10.04 -4.75
N PRO A 499 -22.81 10.63 -4.90
CA PRO A 499 -23.62 10.62 -6.12
C PRO A 499 -23.03 11.50 -7.22
N LEU A 500 -23.33 11.20 -8.47
CA LEU A 500 -23.01 12.05 -9.62
C LEU A 500 -23.96 13.26 -9.69
N ASP A 501 -23.51 14.38 -10.27
CA ASP A 501 -24.37 15.49 -10.71
C ASP A 501 -25.06 15.14 -12.03
N THR A 502 -26.06 14.26 -11.94
CA THR A 502 -26.78 13.76 -13.11
C THR A 502 -27.36 14.87 -13.96
N THR A 503 -27.95 15.90 -13.34
CA THR A 503 -28.57 17.01 -14.04
C THR A 503 -27.56 17.79 -14.88
N LEU A 504 -26.47 18.25 -14.26
CA LEU A 504 -25.44 19.02 -14.96
C LEU A 504 -24.74 18.17 -16.03
N LEU A 505 -24.40 16.92 -15.71
CA LEU A 505 -23.68 16.06 -16.64
C LEU A 505 -24.50 15.76 -17.88
N LEU A 506 -25.78 15.40 -17.75
CA LEU A 506 -26.66 15.16 -18.90
C LEU A 506 -26.84 16.42 -19.74
N GLU A 507 -27.10 17.58 -19.12
CA GLU A 507 -27.22 18.87 -19.83
C GLU A 507 -25.97 19.18 -20.68
N ARG A 508 -24.78 19.02 -20.09
CA ARG A 508 -23.52 19.29 -20.79
C ARG A 508 -23.20 18.26 -21.87
N MET A 509 -23.55 16.99 -21.62
CA MET A 509 -23.35 15.92 -22.60
C MET A 509 -24.28 16.06 -23.81
N GLU A 510 -25.52 16.52 -23.60
CA GLU A 510 -26.45 16.81 -24.71
C GLU A 510 -26.01 18.01 -25.57
N ALA A 511 -25.39 19.02 -24.95
CA ALA A 511 -24.87 20.19 -25.64
C ALA A 511 -23.57 19.93 -26.42
N ALA A 512 -22.88 18.80 -26.14
CA ALA A 512 -21.59 18.47 -26.75
C ALA A 512 -21.72 17.35 -27.79
N PRO A 513 -20.99 17.42 -28.92
CA PRO A 513 -21.06 16.39 -29.95
C PRO A 513 -20.44 15.04 -29.49
N TRP A 514 -19.60 15.04 -28.47
CA TRP A 514 -19.01 13.88 -27.82
C TRP A 514 -18.51 14.23 -26.42
N THR A 515 -18.32 13.20 -25.59
CA THR A 515 -17.81 13.35 -24.22
C THR A 515 -16.63 12.43 -23.98
N VAL A 516 -15.64 12.92 -23.24
CA VAL A 516 -14.52 12.12 -22.72
C VAL A 516 -14.53 12.17 -21.19
N THR A 517 -14.58 11.02 -20.51
CA THR A 517 -14.32 10.94 -19.08
C THR A 517 -12.85 10.64 -18.83
N VAL A 518 -12.25 11.27 -17.81
CA VAL A 518 -10.84 11.10 -17.46
C VAL A 518 -10.71 10.75 -15.99
N GLU A 519 -10.05 9.62 -15.70
CA GLU A 519 -9.84 9.13 -14.33
C GLU A 519 -8.50 8.41 -14.15
N GLU A 520 -7.88 8.55 -13.02
CA GLU A 520 -6.70 7.76 -12.61
C GLU A 520 -7.14 6.57 -11.75
N ASN A 521 -7.97 5.73 -12.34
CA ASN A 521 -8.54 4.52 -11.74
C ASN A 521 -8.84 3.52 -12.86
N THR A 522 -9.07 2.25 -12.51
CA THR A 522 -9.48 1.24 -13.50
C THR A 522 -10.74 1.67 -14.24
N LEU A 523 -10.76 1.48 -15.55
CA LEU A 523 -11.93 1.75 -16.39
C LEU A 523 -13.13 0.89 -16.00
N GLN A 524 -12.89 -0.31 -15.48
CA GLN A 524 -13.92 -1.18 -14.95
C GLN A 524 -14.34 -0.68 -13.58
N THR A 525 -15.64 -0.47 -13.39
CA THR A 525 -16.24 0.00 -12.13
C THR A 525 -15.80 1.39 -11.64
N GLY A 526 -14.94 2.11 -12.37
CA GLY A 526 -14.48 3.45 -12.02
C GLY A 526 -15.50 4.56 -12.28
N PHE A 527 -15.01 5.80 -12.40
CA PHE A 527 -15.81 6.98 -12.64
C PHE A 527 -16.50 6.94 -14.02
N GLY A 528 -15.75 6.60 -15.07
CA GLY A 528 -16.32 6.50 -16.42
C GLY A 528 -17.41 5.42 -16.54
N SER A 529 -17.34 4.35 -15.74
CA SER A 529 -18.42 3.36 -15.61
C SER A 529 -19.64 3.95 -14.92
N ALA A 530 -19.45 4.75 -13.86
CA ALA A 530 -20.56 5.44 -13.20
C ALA A 530 -21.30 6.39 -14.16
N VAL A 531 -20.57 7.09 -15.02
CA VAL A 531 -21.17 7.96 -16.05
C VAL A 531 -21.94 7.13 -17.08
N LEU A 532 -21.42 5.98 -17.52
CA LEU A 532 -22.15 5.07 -18.42
C LEU A 532 -23.45 4.55 -17.81
N GLU A 533 -23.41 4.12 -16.55
CA GLU A 533 -24.57 3.67 -15.79
C GLU A 533 -25.61 4.80 -15.72
N MET A 534 -25.20 6.01 -15.34
CA MET A 534 -26.04 7.20 -15.28
C MET A 534 -26.73 7.50 -16.65
N VAL A 535 -25.97 7.44 -17.73
CA VAL A 535 -26.50 7.67 -19.10
C VAL A 535 -27.54 6.63 -19.46
N ASN A 536 -27.26 5.35 -19.23
CA ASN A 536 -28.20 4.26 -19.50
C ASN A 536 -29.48 4.39 -18.67
N ASP A 537 -29.36 4.70 -17.38
CA ASP A 537 -30.50 4.84 -16.48
C ASP A 537 -31.37 6.04 -16.86
N ALA A 538 -30.77 7.17 -17.28
CA ALA A 538 -31.51 8.32 -17.77
C ALA A 538 -32.28 7.99 -19.07
N GLN A 539 -31.66 7.25 -20.00
CA GLN A 539 -32.33 6.82 -21.24
C GLN A 539 -33.47 5.83 -20.97
N ALA A 540 -33.28 4.92 -20.02
CA ALA A 540 -34.32 3.98 -19.60
C ALA A 540 -35.51 4.70 -18.94
N ALA A 541 -35.23 5.63 -18.02
CA ALA A 541 -36.26 6.43 -17.35
C ALA A 541 -37.08 7.27 -18.35
N ALA A 542 -36.45 7.92 -19.31
CA ALA A 542 -37.15 8.66 -20.37
C ALA A 542 -38.09 7.75 -21.19
N LEU A 543 -37.63 6.53 -21.52
CA LEU A 543 -38.45 5.56 -22.25
C LEU A 543 -39.69 5.11 -21.42
N GLU A 544 -39.53 4.85 -20.14
CA GLU A 544 -40.61 4.45 -19.23
C GLU A 544 -41.64 5.58 -19.05
N GLN A 545 -41.19 6.84 -19.07
CA GLN A 545 -42.02 8.03 -18.92
C GLN A 545 -42.64 8.50 -20.24
N GLY A 546 -42.26 7.89 -21.36
CA GLY A 546 -42.74 8.31 -22.70
C GLY A 546 -42.10 9.66 -23.14
N GLU A 547 -40.97 10.04 -22.56
CA GLU A 547 -40.24 11.24 -22.86
C GLU A 547 -39.18 11.01 -23.95
N PRO A 548 -38.72 12.06 -24.65
CA PRO A 548 -37.59 11.94 -25.57
C PRO A 548 -36.34 11.48 -24.84
N ARG A 549 -35.65 10.50 -25.41
CA ARG A 549 -34.35 10.07 -24.85
C ARG A 549 -33.32 11.18 -24.98
N PRO A 550 -32.43 11.34 -23.98
CA PRO A 550 -31.28 12.26 -24.12
C PRO A 550 -30.49 11.99 -25.40
N ALA A 551 -30.28 13.01 -26.22
CA ALA A 551 -29.55 12.91 -27.48
C ALA A 551 -28.05 13.07 -27.24
N LEU A 552 -27.40 12.02 -26.74
CA LEU A 552 -25.99 12.02 -26.34
C LEU A 552 -25.09 11.56 -27.48
N GLY A 553 -24.00 12.28 -27.69
CA GLY A 553 -22.91 11.87 -28.56
C GLY A 553 -22.08 10.70 -27.98
N PRO A 554 -21.07 10.20 -28.71
CA PRO A 554 -20.18 9.16 -28.22
C PRO A 554 -19.54 9.51 -26.87
N LEU A 555 -19.50 8.54 -25.96
CA LEU A 555 -18.79 8.62 -24.68
C LEU A 555 -17.54 7.76 -24.72
N VAL A 556 -16.37 8.39 -24.62
CA VAL A 556 -15.06 7.73 -24.53
C VAL A 556 -14.53 7.84 -23.11
N ARG A 557 -14.02 6.75 -22.58
CA ARG A 557 -13.48 6.70 -21.22
C ARG A 557 -11.96 6.58 -21.26
N LEU A 558 -11.25 7.49 -20.61
CA LEU A 558 -9.82 7.45 -20.38
C LEU A 558 -9.54 7.10 -18.92
N GLY A 559 -8.79 6.03 -18.67
CA GLY A 559 -8.45 5.52 -17.34
C GLY A 559 -7.48 4.36 -17.44
N LEU A 560 -7.22 3.70 -16.32
CA LEU A 560 -6.29 2.57 -16.27
C LEU A 560 -6.92 1.34 -16.95
N PRO A 561 -6.17 0.68 -17.86
CA PRO A 561 -6.65 -0.50 -18.59
C PRO A 561 -6.80 -1.72 -17.66
N ASP A 562 -7.47 -2.77 -18.17
CA ASP A 562 -7.63 -4.06 -17.49
C ASP A 562 -6.34 -4.89 -17.49
N ARG A 563 -5.29 -4.31 -16.94
CA ARG A 563 -3.99 -4.96 -16.69
C ARG A 563 -3.28 -4.28 -15.53
N PHE A 564 -2.37 -4.99 -14.88
CA PHE A 564 -1.50 -4.38 -13.87
C PHE A 564 -0.51 -3.42 -14.55
N VAL A 565 -0.48 -2.17 -14.05
CA VAL A 565 0.46 -1.16 -14.53
C VAL A 565 1.80 -1.36 -13.82
N GLU A 566 2.89 -1.38 -14.59
CA GLU A 566 4.25 -1.53 -14.07
C GLU A 566 4.67 -0.36 -13.16
N HIS A 567 5.84 -0.50 -12.53
CA HIS A 567 6.48 0.60 -11.78
C HIS A 567 7.20 1.57 -12.73
N GLY A 568 7.28 2.84 -12.32
CA GLY A 568 7.95 3.93 -13.06
C GLY A 568 7.58 5.28 -12.46
N GLU A 569 8.12 6.37 -12.96
CA GLU A 569 7.67 7.70 -12.54
C GLU A 569 6.22 7.94 -12.97
N ARG A 570 5.40 8.54 -12.08
CA ARG A 570 3.96 8.73 -12.34
C ARG A 570 3.69 9.44 -13.66
N GLY A 571 4.45 10.50 -13.97
CA GLY A 571 4.28 11.24 -15.23
C GLY A 571 4.56 10.39 -16.47
N GLU A 572 5.60 9.52 -16.44
CA GLU A 572 5.90 8.58 -17.52
C GLU A 572 4.78 7.56 -17.71
N LEU A 573 4.21 7.06 -16.60
CA LEU A 573 3.10 6.11 -16.65
C LEU A 573 1.83 6.76 -17.21
N LEU A 574 1.50 7.99 -16.78
CA LEU A 574 0.37 8.74 -17.33
C LEU A 574 0.51 8.97 -18.83
N ALA A 575 1.69 9.41 -19.28
CA ALA A 575 1.98 9.61 -20.71
C ALA A 575 1.81 8.33 -21.52
N THR A 576 2.37 7.20 -20.99
CA THR A 576 2.24 5.88 -21.66
C THR A 576 0.78 5.43 -21.78
N LEU A 577 -0.06 5.80 -20.81
CA LEU A 577 -1.46 5.42 -20.77
C LEU A 577 -2.37 6.45 -21.49
N GLY A 578 -1.80 7.50 -22.07
CA GLY A 578 -2.56 8.57 -22.71
C GLY A 578 -3.44 9.38 -21.75
N LEU A 579 -3.04 9.44 -20.46
CA LEU A 579 -3.75 10.15 -19.40
C LEU A 579 -3.11 11.51 -19.06
N ASP A 580 -2.05 11.89 -19.72
CA ASP A 580 -1.47 13.24 -19.68
C ASP A 580 -2.22 14.19 -20.64
N ALA A 581 -1.91 15.47 -20.58
CA ALA A 581 -2.57 16.48 -21.41
C ALA A 581 -2.45 16.20 -22.92
N ALA A 582 -1.31 15.67 -23.37
CA ALA A 582 -1.07 15.33 -24.78
C ALA A 582 -1.97 14.18 -25.24
N GLY A 583 -2.05 13.09 -24.46
CA GLY A 583 -2.88 11.92 -24.76
C GLY A 583 -4.38 12.24 -24.72
N ILE A 584 -4.83 13.05 -23.75
CA ILE A 584 -6.21 13.54 -23.69
C ILE A 584 -6.53 14.39 -24.93
N ALA A 585 -5.64 15.33 -25.29
CA ALA A 585 -5.83 16.17 -26.47
C ALA A 585 -5.84 15.36 -27.77
N ALA A 586 -4.99 14.34 -27.90
CA ALA A 586 -4.98 13.43 -29.05
C ALA A 586 -6.31 12.70 -29.22
N THR A 587 -6.89 12.22 -28.11
CA THR A 587 -8.22 11.60 -28.12
C THR A 587 -9.31 12.58 -28.55
N CYS A 588 -9.28 13.80 -28.04
CA CYS A 588 -10.24 14.85 -28.43
C CYS A 588 -10.13 15.23 -29.92
N ARG A 589 -8.90 15.37 -30.49
CA ARG A 589 -8.68 15.60 -31.91
C ARG A 589 -9.29 14.50 -32.77
N ARG A 590 -9.07 13.25 -32.40
CA ARG A 590 -9.62 12.09 -33.11
C ARG A 590 -11.15 12.13 -33.13
N LEU A 591 -11.80 12.46 -32.01
CA LEU A 591 -13.25 12.58 -31.91
C LEU A 591 -13.79 13.77 -32.70
N ALA A 592 -13.05 14.87 -32.79
CA ALA A 592 -13.38 16.05 -33.61
C ALA A 592 -13.08 15.84 -35.12
N GLY A 593 -12.66 14.67 -35.57
CA GLY A 593 -12.33 14.37 -36.95
C GLY A 593 -11.08 15.09 -37.48
N ARG A 594 -10.18 15.55 -36.61
CA ARG A 594 -8.91 16.19 -36.98
C ARG A 594 -7.82 15.15 -37.26
N ALA A 595 -6.92 15.44 -38.17
CA ALA A 595 -5.77 14.57 -38.45
C ALA A 595 -4.85 14.45 -37.21
N PRO A 596 -4.27 13.26 -36.95
CA PRO A 596 -3.30 13.10 -35.88
C PRO A 596 -2.09 14.01 -36.07
N GLN A 597 -1.60 14.63 -35.01
CA GLN A 597 -0.31 15.31 -35.03
C GLN A 597 0.85 14.31 -34.83
N PRO A 598 2.07 14.66 -35.26
CA PRO A 598 3.22 13.75 -35.07
C PRO A 598 3.43 13.26 -33.64
N ALA A 599 3.08 14.07 -32.64
CA ALA A 599 3.14 13.71 -31.22
C ALA A 599 2.02 12.72 -30.78
N ASP A 600 0.98 12.51 -31.57
CA ASP A 600 -0.15 11.63 -31.23
C ASP A 600 0.17 10.15 -31.52
N ALA A 601 1.23 9.86 -32.30
CA ALA A 601 1.56 8.49 -32.71
C ALA A 601 1.98 7.58 -31.53
N ASP A 602 2.60 8.16 -30.52
CA ASP A 602 3.08 7.41 -29.35
C ASP A 602 1.93 7.02 -28.38
N HIS A 603 0.76 7.65 -28.51
CA HIS A 603 -0.40 7.42 -27.63
C HIS A 603 -1.46 6.46 -28.23
N ALA A 604 -1.39 6.15 -29.53
CA ALA A 604 -2.40 5.33 -30.19
C ALA A 604 -2.39 3.86 -29.74
N ALA A 605 -1.27 3.35 -29.22
CA ALA A 605 -1.10 1.96 -28.78
C ALA A 605 -1.60 1.68 -27.36
N ALA A 606 -1.99 2.69 -26.60
CA ALA A 606 -2.34 2.53 -25.18
C ALA A 606 -3.77 2.00 -24.93
N HIS A 607 -4.65 2.03 -25.95
CA HIS A 607 -6.08 1.70 -25.82
C HIS A 607 -6.54 0.48 -26.63
N THR A 608 -5.62 -0.23 -27.27
CA THR A 608 -5.85 -1.54 -27.89
C THR A 608 -5.29 -2.66 -27.01
#